data_05da612e2b8f71e48efb4926d1e41283
#
_entry.id   05da612e2b8f71e48efb4926d1e41283
#
_cell.length_a   1.000
_cell.length_b   1.000
_cell.length_c   1.000
_cell.angle_alpha   90.00
_cell.angle_beta   90.00
_cell.angle_gamma   90.00
#
_symmetry.space_group_name_H-M   'P 1'
#
loop_
_entity.id
_entity.type
_entity.pdbx_description
1 polymer ?
#
loop_
_entity_poly.entity_id
_entity_poly.type
_entity_poly.pdbx_seq_one_letter_code
_entity_poly.pdbx_strand_id
1 'polypeptide(L)'
;MRVGMGYDVHKLTEGRKLILGGVDIPWEKGLLGHSDADVLIHAVMDALLGAAALGDIGKHFPDTDPAYKGISSIKLLVHVAELLRKQGYAVGNIDATVIAQKPKMAPHICLLYTSPSPRD
;
A
#
# COMPACT_ATOMS: atom_id res chain seq x y z
N MET A 1 2.11 -1.69 -23.29
CA MET A 1 1.50 -2.00 -21.97
C MET A 1 2.49 -2.74 -21.08
N ARG A 2 2.55 -2.40 -19.81
CA ARG A 2 3.39 -3.09 -18.83
C ARG A 2 2.53 -3.67 -17.72
N VAL A 3 2.95 -4.79 -17.16
CA VAL A 3 2.27 -5.48 -16.08
C VAL A 3 3.24 -5.67 -14.92
N GLY A 4 2.77 -5.44 -13.73
CA GLY A 4 3.54 -5.67 -12.51
C GLY A 4 2.71 -6.39 -11.47
N MET A 5 3.37 -7.10 -10.58
CA MET A 5 2.74 -7.80 -9.47
C MET A 5 3.42 -7.41 -8.16
N GLY A 6 2.61 -7.18 -7.13
CA GLY A 6 3.11 -6.93 -5.78
C GLY A 6 2.46 -7.90 -4.81
N TYR A 7 3.24 -8.32 -3.84
CA TYR A 7 2.77 -9.18 -2.75
C TYR A 7 3.40 -8.70 -1.46
N ASP A 8 2.59 -8.48 -0.44
CA ASP A 8 3.09 -8.01 0.85
C ASP A 8 2.35 -8.68 1.99
N VAL A 9 3.06 -8.91 3.07
CA VAL A 9 2.54 -9.55 4.28
C VAL A 9 3.06 -8.81 5.50
N HIS A 10 2.15 -8.49 6.42
CA HIS A 10 2.51 -7.93 7.71
C HIS A 10 1.82 -8.72 8.82
N LYS A 11 2.49 -8.83 9.96
CA LYS A 11 1.96 -9.50 11.15
C LYS A 11 0.99 -8.56 11.87
N LEU A 12 -0.14 -9.10 12.35
CA LEU A 12 -1.04 -8.37 13.23
C LEU A 12 -0.46 -8.32 14.65
N THR A 13 -0.54 -7.15 15.27
CA THR A 13 -0.05 -6.95 16.63
C THR A 13 -0.96 -5.97 17.38
N GLU A 14 -0.96 -6.09 18.70
CA GLU A 14 -1.71 -5.15 19.56
C GLU A 14 -1.03 -3.79 19.58
N GLY A 15 -1.81 -2.76 19.91
CA GLY A 15 -1.31 -1.39 20.07
C GLY A 15 -1.07 -0.63 18.78
N ARG A 16 -1.55 -1.15 17.65
CA ARG A 16 -1.44 -0.48 16.35
C ARG A 16 -2.80 -0.39 15.66
N LYS A 17 -2.98 0.67 14.89
CA LYS A 17 -4.14 0.83 14.03
C LYS A 17 -4.04 -0.11 12.84
N LEU A 18 -5.18 -0.60 12.37
CA LEU A 18 -5.25 -1.37 11.13
C LEU A 18 -5.59 -0.42 9.98
N ILE A 19 -4.60 -0.12 9.17
CA ILE A 19 -4.75 0.77 8.01
C ILE A 19 -4.63 -0.07 6.74
N LEU A 20 -5.67 -0.03 5.90
CA LEU A 20 -5.69 -0.72 4.61
C LEU A 20 -6.23 0.22 3.54
N GLY A 21 -5.47 0.42 2.47
CA GLY A 21 -5.84 1.35 1.41
C GLY A 21 -6.03 2.78 1.92
N GLY A 22 -5.33 3.15 2.98
CA GLY A 22 -5.45 4.44 3.64
C GLY A 22 -6.65 4.54 4.58
N VAL A 23 -7.44 3.48 4.74
CA VAL A 23 -8.63 3.46 5.60
C VAL A 23 -8.30 2.87 6.96
N ASP A 24 -8.67 3.59 8.02
CA ASP A 24 -8.55 3.09 9.40
C ASP A 24 -9.71 2.14 9.69
N ILE A 25 -9.42 0.85 9.72
CA ILE A 25 -10.42 -0.18 9.95
C ILE A 25 -10.51 -0.45 11.45
N PRO A 26 -11.71 -0.34 12.06
CA PRO A 26 -11.86 -0.60 13.49
C PRO A 26 -11.60 -2.06 13.82
N TRP A 27 -10.49 -2.30 14.46
CA TRP A 27 -10.06 -3.63 14.89
C TRP A 27 -9.11 -3.50 16.07
N GLU A 28 -9.05 -4.53 16.91
CA GLU A 28 -8.24 -4.54 18.12
C GLU A 28 -6.74 -4.64 17.86
N LYS A 29 -6.34 -5.09 16.66
CA LYS A 29 -4.95 -5.21 16.26
C LYS A 29 -4.70 -4.47 14.97
N GLY A 30 -3.46 -4.05 14.76
CA GLY A 30 -3.02 -3.46 13.50
C GLY A 30 -1.81 -4.19 12.96
N LEU A 31 -1.37 -3.79 11.79
CA LEU A 31 -0.22 -4.40 11.14
C LEU A 31 1.08 -3.81 11.67
N LEU A 32 2.07 -4.66 11.86
CA LEU A 32 3.40 -4.27 12.35
C LEU A 32 4.29 -3.88 11.17
N GLY A 33 4.91 -2.72 11.25
CA GLY A 33 5.85 -2.25 10.25
C GLY A 33 6.41 -0.88 10.60
N HIS A 34 7.40 -0.44 9.84
CA HIS A 34 8.10 0.83 10.05
C HIS A 34 7.20 2.04 9.76
N SER A 35 6.45 1.99 8.66
CA SER A 35 5.43 2.98 8.30
C SER A 35 4.12 2.67 9.02
N ASP A 36 2.97 3.08 8.46
CA ASP A 36 1.66 2.66 8.96
C ASP A 36 1.35 1.18 8.66
N ALA A 37 2.26 0.50 7.96
CA ALA A 37 2.16 -0.91 7.58
C ALA A 37 0.90 -1.24 6.77
N ASP A 38 0.47 -0.32 5.90
CA ASP A 38 -0.63 -0.54 4.98
C ASP A 38 -0.23 -1.58 3.92
N VAL A 39 -0.54 -2.84 4.19
CA VAL A 39 -0.12 -3.95 3.34
C VAL A 39 -0.71 -3.85 1.93
N LEU A 40 -1.92 -3.32 1.80
CA LEU A 40 -2.57 -3.16 0.51
C LEU A 40 -1.83 -2.13 -0.35
N ILE A 41 -1.55 -0.96 0.18
CA ILE A 41 -0.83 0.10 -0.52
C ILE A 41 0.61 -0.33 -0.82
N HIS A 42 1.27 -1.06 0.10
CA HIS A 42 2.62 -1.58 -0.14
C HIS A 42 2.65 -2.53 -1.35
N ALA A 43 1.69 -3.45 -1.44
CA ALA A 43 1.60 -4.36 -2.58
C ALA A 43 1.33 -3.61 -3.89
N VAL A 44 0.47 -2.61 -3.86
CA VAL A 44 0.18 -1.76 -5.04
C VAL A 44 1.45 -1.03 -5.48
N MET A 45 2.19 -0.43 -4.56
CA MET A 45 3.43 0.28 -4.89
C MET A 45 4.47 -0.66 -5.51
N ASP A 46 4.64 -1.85 -4.95
CA ASP A 46 5.56 -2.84 -5.50
C ASP A 46 5.16 -3.26 -6.91
N ALA A 47 3.88 -3.46 -7.16
CA ALA A 47 3.38 -3.79 -8.49
C ALA A 47 3.68 -2.68 -9.49
N LEU A 48 3.43 -1.43 -9.11
CA LEU A 48 3.67 -0.27 -9.96
C LEU A 48 5.16 -0.08 -10.27
N LEU A 49 6.00 -0.15 -9.25
CA LEU A 49 7.45 -0.02 -9.41
C LEU A 49 8.02 -1.17 -10.24
N GLY A 50 7.54 -2.39 -10.02
CA GLY A 50 7.97 -3.56 -10.77
C GLY A 50 7.59 -3.46 -12.24
N ALA A 51 6.38 -3.01 -12.56
CA ALA A 51 5.94 -2.81 -13.95
C ALA A 51 6.81 -1.80 -14.69
N ALA A 52 7.29 -0.77 -14.00
CA ALA A 52 8.16 0.26 -14.58
C ALA A 52 9.65 -0.09 -14.48
N ALA A 53 10.00 -1.26 -13.97
CA ALA A 53 11.38 -1.70 -13.74
C ALA A 53 12.17 -0.74 -12.83
N LEU A 54 11.52 -0.16 -11.82
CA LEU A 54 12.11 0.78 -10.88
C LEU A 54 12.47 0.14 -9.52
N GLY A 55 12.41 -1.18 -9.42
CA GLY A 55 12.73 -1.91 -8.20
C GLY A 55 11.52 -2.14 -7.32
N ASP A 56 11.67 -1.93 -6.04
CA ASP A 56 10.62 -2.16 -5.04
C ASP A 56 10.60 -1.06 -3.99
N ILE A 57 9.63 -1.10 -3.06
CA ILE A 57 9.48 -0.08 -2.02
C ILE A 57 10.66 -0.07 -1.03
N GLY A 58 11.26 -1.22 -0.77
CA GLY A 58 12.42 -1.28 0.13
C GLY A 58 13.62 -0.51 -0.40
N LYS A 59 13.75 -0.42 -1.71
CA LYS A 59 14.80 0.34 -2.36
C LYS A 59 14.56 1.85 -2.28
N HIS A 60 13.31 2.29 -2.45
CA HIS A 60 12.94 3.71 -2.44
C HIS A 60 12.67 4.25 -1.04
N PHE A 61 12.13 3.43 -0.15
CA PHE A 61 11.74 3.81 1.20
C PHE A 61 12.26 2.81 2.23
N PRO A 62 13.58 2.78 2.47
CA PRO A 62 14.15 1.75 3.37
C PRO A 62 13.66 1.92 4.81
N ASP A 63 13.40 0.78 5.47
CA ASP A 63 12.96 0.71 6.87
C ASP A 63 13.98 1.34 7.83
N THR A 64 15.22 1.44 7.41
CA THR A 64 16.29 2.03 8.22
C THR A 64 16.26 3.55 8.26
N ASP A 65 15.47 4.20 7.40
CA ASP A 65 15.38 5.66 7.35
C ASP A 65 14.33 6.16 8.35
N PRO A 66 14.75 6.92 9.40
CA PRO A 66 13.81 7.45 10.39
C PRO A 66 12.73 8.35 9.80
N ALA A 67 12.97 8.96 8.63
CA ALA A 67 12.02 9.85 7.98
C ALA A 67 10.71 9.12 7.61
N TYR A 68 10.76 7.80 7.44
CA TYR A 68 9.58 7.01 7.06
C TYR A 68 8.90 6.32 8.24
N LYS A 69 9.41 6.49 9.46
CA LYS A 69 8.81 5.88 10.64
C LYS A 69 7.43 6.45 10.89
N GLY A 70 6.42 5.58 10.91
CA GLY A 70 5.03 5.97 11.14
C GLY A 70 4.37 6.74 10.01
N ILE A 71 5.04 6.90 8.86
CA ILE A 71 4.50 7.66 7.74
C ILE A 71 3.27 6.97 7.14
N SER A 72 2.31 7.75 6.65
CA SER A 72 1.18 7.24 5.89
C SER A 72 1.67 6.67 4.54
N SER A 73 1.30 5.43 4.25
CA SER A 73 1.66 4.79 2.98
C SER A 73 1.02 5.47 1.77
N ILE A 74 -0.09 6.18 1.96
CA ILE A 74 -0.68 7.00 0.89
C ILE A 74 0.29 8.09 0.44
N LYS A 75 1.03 8.70 1.35
CA LYS A 75 2.07 9.69 0.99
C LYS A 75 3.18 9.06 0.16
N LEU A 76 3.58 7.83 0.50
CA LEU A 76 4.57 7.09 -0.27
C LEU A 76 4.03 6.76 -1.66
N LEU A 77 2.76 6.38 -1.75
CA LEU A 77 2.10 6.07 -3.02
C LEU A 77 2.07 7.30 -3.94
N VAL A 78 1.80 8.48 -3.40
CA VAL A 78 1.85 9.73 -4.17
C VAL A 78 3.24 9.93 -4.77
N HIS A 79 4.28 9.68 -4.01
CA HIS A 79 5.65 9.76 -4.49
C HIS A 79 5.93 8.76 -5.62
N VAL A 80 5.47 7.52 -5.47
CA VAL A 80 5.58 6.49 -6.52
C VAL A 80 4.84 6.93 -7.78
N ALA A 81 3.63 7.46 -7.64
CA ALA A 81 2.84 7.93 -8.78
C ALA A 81 3.57 9.04 -9.55
N GLU A 82 4.24 9.94 -8.84
CA GLU A 82 5.04 11.00 -9.47
C GLU A 82 6.25 10.43 -10.23
N LEU A 83 6.93 9.42 -9.65
CA LEU A 83 8.02 8.74 -10.33
C LEU A 83 7.56 8.12 -11.64
N LEU A 84 6.41 7.44 -11.63
CA LEU A 84 5.84 6.82 -12.83
C LEU A 84 5.51 7.86 -13.90
N ARG A 85 4.88 8.97 -13.49
CA ARG A 85 4.52 10.04 -14.41
C ARG A 85 5.77 10.65 -15.08
N LYS A 86 6.85 10.85 -14.31
CA LYS A 86 8.11 11.35 -14.86
C LYS A 86 8.73 10.40 -15.87
N GLN A 87 8.49 9.10 -15.73
CA GLN A 87 8.95 8.09 -16.67
C GLN A 87 8.00 7.92 -17.87
N GLY A 88 6.92 8.67 -17.92
CA GLY A 88 5.96 8.61 -19.02
C GLY A 88 4.92 7.50 -18.89
N TYR A 89 4.72 6.96 -17.69
CA TYR A 89 3.74 5.90 -17.45
C TYR A 89 2.48 6.42 -16.78
N ALA A 90 1.37 5.76 -17.07
CA ALA A 90 0.09 5.98 -16.40
C ALA A 90 -0.47 4.62 -15.98
N VAL A 91 -1.26 4.64 -14.90
CA VAL A 91 -1.93 3.43 -14.41
C VAL A 91 -3.14 3.14 -15.29
N GLY A 92 -3.16 1.96 -15.92
CA GLY A 92 -4.30 1.51 -16.70
C GLY A 92 -5.33 0.81 -15.84
N ASN A 93 -4.87 -0.12 -14.99
CA ASN A 93 -5.76 -0.88 -14.12
C ASN A 93 -4.99 -1.43 -12.92
N ILE A 94 -5.66 -1.50 -11.78
CA ILE A 94 -5.14 -2.15 -10.59
C ILE A 94 -6.19 -3.13 -10.09
N ASP A 95 -5.78 -4.38 -9.86
CA ASP A 95 -6.60 -5.39 -9.23
C ASP A 95 -5.89 -5.86 -7.95
N ALA A 96 -6.62 -5.95 -6.85
CA ALA A 96 -6.03 -6.25 -5.56
C ALA A 96 -6.88 -7.25 -4.78
N THR A 97 -6.21 -8.15 -4.07
CA THR A 97 -6.85 -9.13 -3.21
C THR A 97 -6.27 -9.02 -1.81
N VAL A 98 -7.14 -8.88 -0.82
CA VAL A 98 -6.76 -8.88 0.60
C VAL A 98 -7.13 -10.24 1.19
N ILE A 99 -6.14 -10.89 1.78
CA ILE A 99 -6.32 -12.18 2.44
C ILE A 99 -6.21 -11.95 3.95
N ALA A 100 -7.34 -12.02 4.64
CA ALA A 100 -7.40 -11.82 6.08
C ALA A 100 -8.44 -12.74 6.70
N GLN A 101 -8.05 -13.44 7.75
CA GLN A 101 -8.98 -14.27 8.50
C GLN A 101 -9.91 -13.41 9.34
N LYS A 102 -9.36 -12.40 9.99
CA LYS A 102 -10.06 -11.38 10.79
C LYS A 102 -9.32 -10.06 10.67
N PRO A 103 -10.01 -8.90 10.69
CA PRO A 103 -11.48 -8.78 10.65
C PRO A 103 -12.05 -9.18 9.31
N LYS A 104 -13.38 -9.41 9.28
CA LYS A 104 -14.08 -9.61 8.00
C LYS A 104 -14.01 -8.31 7.20
N MET A 105 -13.58 -8.42 5.95
CA MET A 105 -13.33 -7.25 5.11
C MET A 105 -14.59 -6.74 4.39
N ALA A 106 -15.59 -7.59 4.21
CA ALA A 106 -16.79 -7.24 3.46
C ALA A 106 -17.43 -5.89 3.88
N PRO A 107 -17.58 -5.59 5.18
CA PRO A 107 -18.15 -4.30 5.59
C PRO A 107 -17.32 -3.07 5.20
N HIS A 108 -16.05 -3.26 4.85
CA HIS A 108 -15.09 -2.18 4.59
C HIS A 108 -14.75 -2.00 3.13
N ILE A 109 -15.21 -2.89 2.26
CA ILE A 109 -14.86 -2.88 0.83
C ILE A 109 -15.29 -1.58 0.16
N CYS A 110 -16.47 -1.07 0.49
CA CYS A 110 -16.95 0.20 -0.06
C CYS A 110 -16.01 1.36 0.25
N LEU A 111 -15.52 1.46 1.49
CA LEU A 111 -14.59 2.49 1.91
C LEU A 111 -13.26 2.36 1.16
N LEU A 112 -12.78 1.14 0.96
CA LEU A 112 -11.55 0.88 0.21
C LEU A 112 -11.68 1.33 -1.24
N TYR A 113 -12.83 1.08 -1.87
CA TYR A 113 -13.08 1.51 -3.25
C TYR A 113 -13.25 3.02 -3.38
N THR A 114 -13.74 3.69 -2.35
CA THR A 114 -13.97 5.14 -2.37
C THR A 114 -12.81 5.95 -1.80
N SER A 115 -11.78 5.29 -1.25
CA SER A 115 -10.59 5.97 -0.78
C SER A 115 -9.88 6.66 -1.95
N PRO A 116 -9.10 7.73 -1.71
CA PRO A 116 -8.38 8.45 -2.77
C PRO A 116 -7.23 7.59 -3.29
N SER A 117 -7.56 6.57 -4.06
CA SER A 117 -6.59 5.69 -4.68
C SER A 117 -6.26 6.19 -6.08
N PRO A 118 -5.12 5.79 -6.66
CA PRO A 118 -4.71 6.23 -7.99
C PRO A 118 -5.53 5.61 -9.13
N ARG A 119 -6.61 4.92 -8.85
CA ARG A 119 -7.45 4.32 -9.90
C ARG A 119 -8.30 5.36 -10.63
N ASP A 120 -8.46 6.54 -10.05
CA ASP A 120 -9.25 7.62 -10.67
C ASP A 120 -8.36 8.55 -11.50
#